data_256235e10fdd2a1a908ef47a24883e61
#
_entry.id   256235e10fdd2a1a908ef47a24883e61
#
_cell.length_a   1.000
_cell.length_b   1.000
_cell.length_c   1.000
_cell.angle_alpha   90.00
_cell.angle_beta   90.00
_cell.angle_gamma   90.00
#
_symmetry.space_group_name_H-M   'P 1'
#
loop_
_entity.id
_entity.type
_entity.pdbx_description
1 polymer ?
#
loop_
_entity_poly.entity_id
_entity_poly.type
_entity_poly.pdbx_seq_one_letter_code
_entity_poly.pdbx_strand_id
1 'polypeptide(L)'
;MYTHVAKCTGNFIRVPPAPEPLEVRLPVVVAKKEVSFLFAQEKNLPEIPEGIKKIETSLQSSKFVVIKGYVIFEITASQDVYYIFRDMVKLFTTPCSFTGSVPVPEAQEGMEVIPRISIRIYYTNSGARISERVLISIQLQCIEYRNIFFN
;
A
#
# COMPACT_ATOMS: atom_id res chain seq x y z
N MET A 1 3.17 -25.01 9.08
CA MET A 1 3.70 -26.16 9.84
C MET A 1 2.92 -27.40 9.52
N TYR A 2 3.60 -28.44 9.29
CA TYR A 2 3.00 -29.73 9.02
C TYR A 2 3.08 -30.63 10.24
N THR A 3 1.96 -31.17 10.65
CA THR A 3 1.92 -32.15 11.72
C THR A 3 1.33 -33.42 11.19
N HIS A 4 2.12 -34.43 11.13
CA HIS A 4 1.67 -35.74 10.73
C HIS A 4 1.45 -36.57 11.98
N VAL A 5 0.20 -36.92 12.23
CA VAL A 5 -0.14 -37.77 13.35
C VAL A 5 -0.55 -39.13 12.81
N ALA A 6 0.26 -40.09 13.05
CA ALA A 6 -0.12 -41.47 12.79
C ALA A 6 -0.92 -41.95 13.99
N LYS A 7 -2.20 -42.27 13.76
CA LYS A 7 -3.02 -42.94 14.75
C LYS A 7 -2.92 -44.44 14.58
N CYS A 8 -2.38 -45.08 15.61
CA CYS A 8 -2.43 -46.52 15.70
C CYS A 8 -3.64 -46.94 16.52
N THR A 9 -4.55 -47.67 15.90
CA THR A 9 -5.70 -48.23 16.60
C THR A 9 -5.59 -49.75 16.60
N GLY A 10 -5.93 -50.34 17.70
CA GLY A 10 -5.86 -51.82 17.88
C GLY A 10 -4.47 -52.32 18.20
N ASN A 11 -4.27 -53.62 17.97
CA ASN A 11 -3.03 -54.32 18.33
C ASN A 11 -1.95 -54.23 17.27
N PHE A 12 -2.02 -53.25 16.43
CA PHE A 12 -1.17 -53.16 15.30
C PHE A 12 -0.22 -51.99 15.46
N ILE A 13 1.03 -52.28 15.59
CA ILE A 13 2.07 -51.27 15.57
C ILE A 13 2.57 -51.17 14.15
N ARG A 14 2.21 -50.06 13.51
CA ARG A 14 2.72 -49.76 12.20
C ARG A 14 3.81 -48.69 12.37
N VAL A 15 5.00 -49.06 11.99
CA VAL A 15 6.06 -48.05 11.89
C VAL A 15 5.69 -47.15 10.71
N PRO A 16 5.43 -45.87 10.92
CA PRO A 16 5.18 -44.96 9.81
C PRO A 16 6.39 -44.96 8.90
N PRO A 17 6.18 -44.86 7.58
CA PRO A 17 7.29 -44.66 6.66
C PRO A 17 8.06 -43.40 7.08
N ALA A 18 9.36 -43.37 6.81
CA ALA A 18 10.13 -42.16 6.99
C ALA A 18 9.43 -41.01 6.31
N PRO A 19 9.22 -39.86 6.99
CA PRO A 19 8.51 -38.75 6.38
C PRO A 19 9.25 -38.31 5.12
N GLU A 20 8.50 -38.19 4.03
CA GLU A 20 9.03 -37.58 2.83
C GLU A 20 9.39 -36.12 3.13
N PRO A 21 10.44 -35.59 2.49
CA PRO A 21 10.74 -34.16 2.62
C PRO A 21 9.51 -33.35 2.24
N LEU A 22 9.06 -32.49 3.12
CA LEU A 22 7.94 -31.60 2.86
C LEU A 22 8.46 -30.35 2.17
N GLU A 23 7.96 -30.11 0.98
CA GLU A 23 8.21 -28.85 0.26
C GLU A 23 7.10 -27.86 0.56
N VAL A 24 7.46 -26.72 1.07
CA VAL A 24 6.53 -25.64 1.36
C VAL A 24 7.00 -24.38 0.66
N ARG A 25 6.07 -23.74 -0.04
CA ARG A 25 6.31 -22.45 -0.65
C ARG A 25 5.98 -21.35 0.34
N LEU A 26 6.99 -20.64 0.81
CA LEU A 26 6.86 -19.59 1.82
C LEU A 26 7.25 -18.22 1.28
N PRO A 27 6.53 -17.17 1.71
CA PRO A 27 6.94 -15.81 1.44
C PRO A 27 8.18 -15.46 2.28
N VAL A 28 9.17 -14.91 1.63
CA VAL A 28 10.39 -14.43 2.28
C VAL A 28 10.54 -12.95 2.01
N VAL A 29 10.67 -12.15 3.04
CA VAL A 29 10.93 -10.73 2.90
C VAL A 29 12.38 -10.54 2.50
N VAL A 30 12.63 -10.05 1.29
CA VAL A 30 13.98 -9.81 0.77
C VAL A 30 14.44 -8.38 0.94
N ALA A 31 13.50 -7.45 1.07
CA ALA A 31 13.82 -6.05 1.28
C ALA A 31 12.70 -5.34 2.04
N LYS A 32 13.08 -4.38 2.87
CA LYS A 32 12.18 -3.43 3.51
C LYS A 32 12.65 -2.03 3.18
N LYS A 33 11.73 -1.16 2.81
CA LYS A 33 12.03 0.23 2.48
C LYS A 33 10.97 1.15 3.02
N GLU A 34 11.41 2.30 3.52
CA GLU A 34 10.53 3.38 3.95
C GLU A 34 10.92 4.65 3.20
N VAL A 35 9.97 5.24 2.51
CA VAL A 35 10.19 6.44 1.71
C VAL A 35 9.03 7.40 1.87
N SER A 36 9.31 8.68 1.64
CA SER A 36 8.29 9.72 1.62
C SER A 36 8.44 10.56 0.37
N PHE A 37 7.30 10.91 -0.19
CA PHE A 37 7.21 11.76 -1.38
C PHE A 37 6.34 12.96 -1.08
N LEU A 38 6.77 14.12 -1.55
CA LEU A 38 6.00 15.35 -1.44
C LEU A 38 5.53 15.77 -2.83
N PHE A 39 4.22 15.77 -3.02
CA PHE A 39 3.59 16.21 -4.27
C PHE A 39 2.94 17.57 -4.08
N ALA A 40 3.10 18.41 -5.08
CA ALA A 40 2.41 19.70 -5.14
C ALA A 40 1.26 19.60 -6.13
N GLN A 41 0.07 20.06 -5.74
CA GLN A 41 -1.07 20.12 -6.62
C GLN A 41 -1.96 21.29 -6.29
N GLU A 42 -2.78 21.68 -7.26
CA GLU A 42 -3.74 22.77 -7.12
C GLU A 42 -5.13 22.28 -7.52
N LYS A 43 -6.14 22.84 -6.85
CA LYS A 43 -7.55 22.61 -7.17
C LYS A 43 -8.29 23.92 -7.22
N ASN A 44 -9.31 23.95 -8.04
CA ASN A 44 -10.23 25.08 -8.08
C ASN A 44 -11.61 24.60 -7.63
N LEU A 45 -12.13 25.24 -6.59
CA LEU A 45 -13.51 25.05 -6.18
C LEU A 45 -14.45 25.72 -7.19
N PRO A 46 -15.69 25.24 -7.32
CA PRO A 46 -16.65 25.84 -8.21
C PRO A 46 -17.09 27.24 -7.78
N GLU A 47 -16.81 27.62 -6.54
CA GLU A 47 -17.20 28.88 -5.93
C GLU A 47 -16.07 29.38 -5.03
N ILE A 48 -16.08 30.70 -4.74
CA ILE A 48 -15.15 31.26 -3.78
C ILE A 48 -15.67 30.92 -2.37
N PRO A 49 -14.95 30.11 -1.59
CA PRO A 49 -15.41 29.73 -0.27
C PRO A 49 -15.28 30.86 0.74
N GLU A 50 -16.16 30.90 1.70
CA GLU A 50 -16.03 31.75 2.89
C GLU A 50 -14.97 31.18 3.84
N GLY A 51 -14.74 29.90 3.79
CA GLY A 51 -13.71 29.18 4.54
C GLY A 51 -13.66 27.71 4.15
N ILE A 52 -12.50 27.10 4.33
CA ILE A 52 -12.32 25.65 4.18
C ILE A 52 -12.48 25.04 5.54
N LYS A 53 -13.43 24.12 5.67
CA LYS A 53 -13.68 23.43 6.93
C LYS A 53 -12.68 22.31 7.18
N LYS A 54 -12.51 21.44 6.17
CA LYS A 54 -11.54 20.35 6.21
C LYS A 54 -11.35 19.76 4.82
N ILE A 55 -10.24 19.05 4.65
CA ILE A 55 -9.96 18.23 3.49
C ILE A 55 -9.69 16.82 3.97
N GLU A 56 -10.44 15.85 3.48
CA GLU A 56 -10.26 14.43 3.77
C GLU A 56 -9.77 13.72 2.52
N THR A 57 -8.80 12.84 2.68
CA THR A 57 -8.28 12.02 1.59
C THR A 57 -8.53 10.55 1.90
N SER A 58 -9.11 9.86 0.95
CA SER A 58 -9.37 8.42 1.03
C SER A 58 -8.59 7.69 -0.04
N LEU A 59 -7.79 6.71 0.36
CA LEU A 59 -7.11 5.82 -0.57
C LEU A 59 -8.14 4.96 -1.29
N GLN A 60 -8.14 4.99 -2.63
CA GLN A 60 -9.05 4.20 -3.46
C GLN A 60 -8.39 2.92 -3.93
N SER A 61 -7.18 3.04 -4.46
CA SER A 61 -6.41 1.89 -4.94
C SER A 61 -4.93 2.19 -4.93
N SER A 62 -4.14 1.14 -4.88
CA SER A 62 -2.70 1.23 -5.06
C SER A 62 -2.23 0.08 -5.94
N LYS A 63 -1.27 0.38 -6.79
CA LYS A 63 -0.66 -0.59 -7.68
C LYS A 63 0.85 -0.48 -7.58
N PHE A 64 1.50 -1.61 -7.38
CA PHE A 64 2.95 -1.70 -7.29
C PHE A 64 3.46 -2.69 -8.32
N VAL A 65 4.45 -2.27 -9.08
CA VAL A 65 5.13 -3.11 -10.06
C VAL A 65 6.59 -3.18 -9.71
N VAL A 66 7.12 -4.38 -9.59
CA VAL A 66 8.51 -4.60 -9.27
C VAL A 66 9.29 -4.87 -10.56
N ILE A 67 10.30 -4.07 -10.77
CA ILE A 67 11.29 -4.29 -11.84
C ILE A 67 12.66 -4.39 -11.20
N LYS A 68 13.66 -4.74 -11.98
CA LYS A 68 15.02 -4.88 -11.45
C LYS A 68 15.52 -3.57 -10.85
N GLY A 69 15.75 -3.57 -9.55
CA GLY A 69 16.28 -2.44 -8.80
C GLY A 69 15.28 -1.38 -8.39
N TYR A 70 14.00 -1.51 -8.77
CA TYR A 70 12.99 -0.49 -8.50
C TYR A 70 11.62 -1.08 -8.22
N VAL A 71 10.86 -0.36 -7.43
CA VAL A 71 9.41 -0.57 -7.26
C VAL A 71 8.70 0.66 -7.77
N ILE A 72 7.87 0.49 -8.78
CA ILE A 72 7.06 1.57 -9.36
C ILE A 72 5.69 1.53 -8.73
N PHE A 73 5.18 2.67 -8.33
CA PHE A 73 3.86 2.75 -7.72
C PHE A 73 2.93 3.71 -8.42
N GLU A 74 1.65 3.40 -8.35
CA GLU A 74 0.54 4.25 -8.72
C GLU A 74 -0.49 4.21 -7.60
N ILE A 75 -0.76 5.36 -6.99
CA ILE A 75 -1.71 5.50 -5.90
C ILE A 75 -2.83 6.40 -6.37
N THR A 76 -4.05 5.90 -6.26
CA THR A 76 -5.25 6.64 -6.58
C THR A 76 -6.02 6.94 -5.31
N ALA A 77 -6.39 8.17 -5.12
CA ALA A 77 -7.12 8.63 -3.96
C ALA A 77 -8.28 9.53 -4.37
N SER A 78 -9.23 9.69 -3.48
CA SER A 78 -10.31 10.65 -3.59
C SER A 78 -10.16 11.69 -2.49
N GLN A 79 -10.31 12.94 -2.83
CA GLN A 79 -10.28 14.03 -1.85
C GLN A 79 -11.63 14.70 -1.75
N ASP A 80 -12.07 14.87 -0.51
CA ASP A 80 -13.29 15.56 -0.15
C ASP A 80 -12.93 16.89 0.50
N VAL A 81 -13.30 17.98 -0.14
CA VAL A 81 -13.12 19.32 0.37
C VAL A 81 -14.45 19.81 0.92
N TYR A 82 -14.51 20.02 2.22
CA TYR A 82 -15.67 20.61 2.90
C TYR A 82 -15.42 22.09 3.06
N TYR A 83 -16.28 22.92 2.47
CA TYR A 83 -16.14 24.37 2.51
C TYR A 83 -17.46 25.04 2.81
N ILE A 84 -17.39 26.28 3.27
CA ILE A 84 -18.56 27.09 3.62
C ILE A 84 -18.82 28.06 2.47
N PHE A 85 -20.06 28.05 2.00
CA PHE A 85 -20.56 28.99 0.99
C PHE A 85 -21.99 29.33 1.28
N ARG A 86 -22.31 30.64 1.41
CA ARG A 86 -23.63 31.14 1.76
C ARG A 86 -24.20 30.46 3.02
N ASP A 87 -23.40 30.41 4.07
CA ASP A 87 -23.74 29.79 5.36
C ASP A 87 -24.05 28.30 5.30
N MET A 88 -23.74 27.65 4.20
CA MET A 88 -23.92 26.21 4.03
C MET A 88 -22.58 25.50 3.87
N VAL A 89 -22.50 24.30 4.42
CA VAL A 89 -21.37 23.42 4.18
C VAL A 89 -21.57 22.69 2.87
N LYS A 90 -20.64 22.88 1.94
CA LYS A 90 -20.63 22.20 0.65
C LYS A 90 -19.50 21.20 0.57
N LEU A 91 -19.69 20.19 -0.24
CA LEU A 91 -18.71 19.16 -0.52
C LEU A 91 -18.28 19.20 -1.97
N PHE A 92 -16.96 19.21 -2.19
CA PHE A 92 -16.37 19.08 -3.50
C PHE A 92 -15.40 17.89 -3.50
N THR A 93 -15.72 16.89 -4.30
CA THR A 93 -14.93 15.66 -4.38
C THR A 93 -14.14 15.61 -5.68
N THR A 94 -12.85 15.36 -5.59
CA THR A 94 -11.98 15.20 -6.76
C THR A 94 -11.12 13.95 -6.64
N PRO A 95 -10.89 13.25 -7.76
CA PRO A 95 -9.88 12.20 -7.78
C PRO A 95 -8.48 12.80 -7.82
N CYS A 96 -7.52 12.08 -7.29
CA CYS A 96 -6.11 12.41 -7.43
C CYS A 96 -5.29 11.13 -7.62
N SER A 97 -4.20 11.26 -8.35
CA SER A 97 -3.32 10.14 -8.68
C SER A 97 -1.88 10.56 -8.45
N PHE A 98 -1.12 9.66 -7.85
CA PHE A 98 0.29 9.88 -7.53
C PHE A 98 1.09 8.69 -8.05
N THR A 99 2.14 8.99 -8.80
CA THR A 99 3.02 7.98 -9.36
C THR A 99 4.46 8.27 -8.98
N GLY A 100 5.25 7.23 -8.85
CA GLY A 100 6.65 7.38 -8.54
C GLY A 100 7.37 6.05 -8.57
N SER A 101 8.65 6.11 -8.25
CA SER A 101 9.49 4.92 -8.15
C SER A 101 10.34 4.97 -6.89
N VAL A 102 10.56 3.80 -6.32
CA VAL A 102 11.39 3.61 -5.12
C VAL A 102 12.58 2.75 -5.52
N PRO A 103 13.82 3.24 -5.35
CA PRO A 103 15.00 2.40 -5.55
C PRO A 103 15.06 1.30 -4.48
N VAL A 104 15.07 0.07 -4.92
CA VAL A 104 15.23 -1.11 -4.07
C VAL A 104 16.22 -2.03 -4.76
N PRO A 105 17.52 -2.00 -4.38
CA PRO A 105 18.54 -2.75 -5.08
C PRO A 105 18.27 -4.25 -5.19
N GLU A 106 17.60 -4.83 -4.21
CA GLU A 106 17.25 -6.25 -4.16
C GLU A 106 16.04 -6.62 -5.01
N ALA A 107 15.32 -5.62 -5.55
CA ALA A 107 14.09 -5.86 -6.29
C ALA A 107 14.36 -6.55 -7.63
N GLN A 108 13.52 -7.52 -7.93
CA GLN A 108 13.53 -8.26 -9.20
C GLN A 108 12.10 -8.50 -9.66
N GLU A 109 11.94 -8.68 -10.96
CA GLU A 109 10.64 -9.02 -11.53
C GLU A 109 10.07 -10.29 -10.89
N GLY A 110 8.77 -10.32 -10.72
CA GLY A 110 8.07 -11.44 -10.10
C GLY A 110 7.95 -11.36 -8.59
N MET A 111 8.62 -10.44 -7.93
CA MET A 111 8.42 -10.16 -6.52
C MET A 111 7.10 -9.45 -6.28
N GLU A 112 6.52 -9.71 -5.13
CA GLU A 112 5.33 -9.00 -4.66
C GLU A 112 5.70 -7.93 -3.65
N VAL A 113 4.84 -6.92 -3.53
CA VAL A 113 5.02 -5.85 -2.57
C VAL A 113 3.87 -5.85 -1.58
N ILE A 114 4.20 -5.77 -0.30
CA ILE A 114 3.24 -5.45 0.75
C ILE A 114 3.47 -4.01 1.16
N PRO A 115 2.55 -3.10 0.80
CA PRO A 115 2.70 -1.69 1.14
C PRO A 115 1.93 -1.30 2.40
N ARG A 116 2.43 -0.28 3.08
CA ARG A 116 1.67 0.54 4.02
C ARG A 116 1.77 1.97 3.56
N ILE A 117 0.64 2.60 3.32
CA ILE A 117 0.56 3.94 2.75
C ILE A 117 -0.10 4.88 3.75
N SER A 118 0.52 6.02 3.97
CA SER A 118 -0.01 7.10 4.78
C SER A 118 0.02 8.37 3.95
N ILE A 119 -1.09 9.11 3.97
CA ILE A 119 -1.25 10.35 3.20
C ILE A 119 -1.55 11.48 4.16
N ARG A 120 -0.77 12.58 4.08
CA ARG A 120 -1.02 13.82 4.80
C ARG A 120 -1.12 14.97 3.83
N ILE A 121 -2.03 15.89 4.11
CA ILE A 121 -2.25 17.06 3.26
C ILE A 121 -2.01 18.31 4.06
N TYR A 122 -1.23 19.20 3.45
CA TYR A 122 -1.03 20.59 3.89
C TYR A 122 -1.57 21.49 2.81
N TYR A 123 -2.42 22.43 3.16
CA TYR A 123 -3.05 23.28 2.16
C TYR A 123 -3.13 24.74 2.59
N THR A 124 -3.14 25.60 1.58
CA THR A 124 -3.51 26.99 1.70
C THR A 124 -4.55 27.31 0.62
N ASN A 125 -5.41 28.28 0.84
CA ASN A 125 -6.35 28.70 -0.16
C ASN A 125 -6.25 30.19 -0.45
N SER A 126 -6.47 30.53 -1.71
CA SER A 126 -6.58 31.91 -2.19
C SER A 126 -7.81 31.98 -3.09
N GLY A 127 -8.89 32.58 -2.56
CA GLY A 127 -10.18 32.53 -3.22
C GLY A 127 -10.64 31.08 -3.43
N ALA A 128 -11.03 30.74 -4.66
CA ALA A 128 -11.45 29.38 -5.01
C ALA A 128 -10.29 28.42 -5.23
N ARG A 129 -9.05 28.89 -5.24
CA ARG A 129 -7.86 28.08 -5.50
C ARG A 129 -7.33 27.50 -4.20
N ILE A 130 -7.14 26.19 -4.18
CA ILE A 130 -6.50 25.46 -3.11
C ILE A 130 -5.15 24.96 -3.60
N SER A 131 -4.10 25.37 -2.91
CA SER A 131 -2.74 24.88 -3.16
C SER A 131 -2.39 23.85 -2.09
N GLU A 132 -2.06 22.64 -2.53
CA GLU A 132 -1.81 21.52 -1.65
C GLU A 132 -0.38 21.02 -1.75
N ARG A 133 0.12 20.56 -0.62
CA ARG A 133 1.30 19.70 -0.51
C ARG A 133 0.83 18.37 0.08
N VAL A 134 0.98 17.33 -0.69
CA VAL A 134 0.56 15.99 -0.30
C VAL A 134 1.80 15.17 0.03
N LEU A 135 1.92 14.79 1.29
CA LEU A 135 3.00 13.94 1.76
C LEU A 135 2.52 12.50 1.78
N ILE A 136 3.12 11.68 0.94
CA ILE A 136 2.84 10.25 0.87
C ILE A 136 4.02 9.49 1.46
N SER A 137 3.77 8.76 2.53
CA SER A 137 4.76 7.90 3.17
C SER A 137 4.43 6.45 2.86
N ILE A 138 5.40 5.73 2.34
CA ILE A 138 5.24 4.34 1.93
C ILE A 138 6.26 3.50 2.68
N GLN A 139 5.76 2.52 3.43
CA GLN A 139 6.56 1.42 3.96
C GLN A 139 6.29 0.22 3.08
N LEU A 140 7.29 -0.31 2.43
CA LEU A 140 7.11 -1.46 1.57
C LEU A 140 8.02 -2.62 1.97
N GLN A 141 7.50 -3.82 1.75
CA GLN A 141 8.25 -5.06 1.83
C GLN A 141 8.19 -5.73 0.47
N CYS A 142 9.35 -6.09 -0.05
CA CYS A 142 9.44 -6.92 -1.25
C CYS A 142 9.52 -8.38 -0.83
N ILE A 143 8.65 -9.20 -1.40
CA ILE A 143 8.50 -10.60 -1.05
C ILE A 143 8.84 -11.47 -2.24
N GLU A 144 9.63 -12.49 -1.97
CA GLU A 144 9.92 -13.58 -2.88
C GLU A 144 9.38 -14.87 -2.28
N TYR A 145 8.68 -15.66 -3.09
CA TYR A 145 8.24 -16.98 -2.66
C TYR A 145 9.35 -17.99 -2.90
N ARG A 146 9.74 -18.69 -1.87
CA ARG A 146 10.78 -19.71 -1.92
C ARG A 146 10.24 -21.06 -1.50
N ASN A 147 10.73 -22.09 -2.17
CA ASN A 147 10.46 -23.45 -1.79
C ASN A 147 11.45 -23.86 -0.68
N ILE A 148 10.91 -24.26 0.45
CA ILE A 148 11.69 -24.69 1.60
C ILE A 148 11.36 -26.17 1.86
N PHE A 149 12.41 -26.95 2.01
CA PHE A 149 12.29 -28.37 2.28
C PHE A 149 12.51 -28.62 3.77
N PHE A 150 11.58 -29.37 4.36
CA PHE A 150 11.68 -29.84 5.74
C PHE A 150 11.87 -31.34 5.75
N ASN A 151 12.83 -31.78 6.52
CA ASN A 151 13.11 -33.20 6.74
C ASN A 151 12.59 -33.65 8.10
#